data_ff25feff7c12df53030177083a58ac76
#
_entry.id   ff25feff7c12df53030177083a58ac76
#
_cell.length_a   1.000
_cell.length_b   1.000
_cell.length_c   1.000
_cell.angle_alpha   90.00
_cell.angle_beta   90.00
_cell.angle_gamma   90.00
#
_symmetry.space_group_name_H-M   'P 1'
#
loop_
_entity.id
_entity.type
_entity.pdbx_description
1 polymer ?
#
loop_
_entity_poly.entity_id
_entity_poly.type
_entity_poly.pdbx_seq_one_letter_code
_entity_poly.pdbx_strand_id
1 'polypeptide(L)'
;MDSNKIKNLAFGARDALRAEVAARIDAVLEPGSAERLDQPDKTRQLEAAISDKGMDAVVESTAYTWFNRLCALRFMDAKGYTPVPVVTPRPGATQPAILADAAQGVFDPDFGFSRLVRDRVQSVLAG
;
A
#
# COMPACT_ATOMS: atom_id res chain seq x y z
N MET A 1 4.38 0.13 -28.52
CA MET A 1 4.53 -0.78 -27.38
C MET A 1 3.65 -2.00 -27.60
N ASP A 2 4.21 -3.17 -27.41
CA ASP A 2 3.49 -4.42 -27.67
C ASP A 2 2.40 -4.64 -26.60
N SER A 3 1.15 -4.80 -27.03
CA SER A 3 0.02 -4.99 -26.12
C SER A 3 0.11 -6.30 -25.32
N ASN A 4 0.78 -7.33 -25.86
CA ASN A 4 1.01 -8.58 -25.14
C ASN A 4 1.99 -8.38 -23.97
N LYS A 5 3.02 -7.57 -24.14
CA LYS A 5 3.94 -7.21 -23.06
C LYS A 5 3.23 -6.47 -21.93
N ILE A 6 2.34 -5.55 -22.28
CA ILE A 6 1.55 -4.81 -21.29
C ILE A 6 0.64 -5.76 -20.51
N LYS A 7 -0.06 -6.67 -21.20
CA LYS A 7 -0.91 -7.67 -20.55
C LYS A 7 -0.11 -8.57 -19.60
N ASN A 8 1.01 -9.11 -20.08
CA ASN A 8 1.86 -9.98 -19.27
C ASN A 8 2.40 -9.27 -18.03
N LEU A 9 2.80 -8.01 -18.19
CA LEU A 9 3.25 -7.18 -17.06
C LEU A 9 2.12 -6.96 -16.04
N ALA A 10 0.91 -6.66 -16.51
CA ALA A 10 -0.25 -6.45 -15.64
C ALA A 10 -0.63 -7.73 -14.88
N PHE A 11 -0.65 -8.89 -15.55
CA PHE A 11 -0.94 -10.17 -14.91
C PHE A 11 0.13 -10.53 -13.89
N GLY A 12 1.41 -10.35 -14.21
CA GLY A 12 2.51 -10.58 -13.28
C GLY A 12 2.43 -9.68 -12.05
N ALA A 13 2.11 -8.41 -12.23
CA ALA A 13 1.93 -7.46 -11.13
C ALA A 13 0.75 -7.85 -10.23
N ARG A 14 -0.37 -8.28 -10.82
CA ARG A 14 -1.54 -8.75 -10.04
C ARG A 14 -1.21 -9.99 -9.22
N ASP A 15 -0.50 -10.96 -9.81
CA ASP A 15 -0.12 -12.19 -9.11
C ASP A 15 0.82 -11.89 -7.96
N ALA A 16 1.81 -11.02 -8.16
CA ALA A 16 2.71 -10.58 -7.10
C ALA A 16 1.94 -9.88 -5.98
N LEU A 17 0.98 -9.03 -6.32
CA LEU A 17 0.18 -8.32 -5.33
C LEU A 17 -0.73 -9.26 -4.55
N ARG A 18 -1.33 -10.27 -5.20
CA ARG A 18 -2.11 -11.30 -4.50
C ARG A 18 -1.26 -12.05 -3.47
N ALA A 19 -0.06 -12.43 -3.84
CA ALA A 19 0.86 -13.12 -2.93
C ALA A 19 1.21 -12.24 -1.72
N GLU A 20 1.49 -10.97 -1.94
CA GLU A 20 1.78 -10.01 -0.87
C GLU A 20 0.57 -9.78 0.03
N VAL A 21 -0.62 -9.64 -0.55
CA VAL A 21 -1.87 -9.47 0.22
C VAL A 21 -2.14 -10.71 1.06
N ALA A 22 -2.01 -11.92 0.50
CA ALA A 22 -2.21 -13.17 1.22
C ALA A 22 -1.24 -13.28 2.41
N ALA A 23 0.04 -13.00 2.19
CA ALA A 23 1.06 -13.02 3.24
C ALA A 23 0.76 -11.98 4.33
N ARG A 24 0.31 -10.80 3.95
CA ARG A 24 -0.04 -9.73 4.89
C ARG A 24 -1.28 -10.09 5.72
N ILE A 25 -2.28 -10.69 5.11
CA ILE A 25 -3.48 -11.16 5.83
C ILE A 25 -3.09 -12.22 6.86
N ASP A 26 -2.27 -13.19 6.48
CA ASP A 26 -1.80 -14.22 7.40
C ASP A 26 -1.05 -13.61 8.59
N ALA A 27 -0.17 -12.65 8.34
CA ALA A 27 0.56 -11.94 9.38
C ALA A 27 -0.36 -11.17 10.34
N VAL A 28 -1.37 -10.49 9.80
CA VAL A 28 -2.35 -9.73 10.58
C VAL A 28 -3.20 -10.65 11.47
N LEU A 29 -3.56 -11.83 10.96
CA LEU A 29 -4.41 -12.78 11.68
C LEU A 29 -3.64 -13.61 12.71
N GLU A 30 -2.32 -13.56 12.74
CA GLU A 30 -1.56 -14.29 13.75
C GLU A 30 -1.91 -13.83 15.17
N PRO A 31 -1.98 -14.76 16.14
CA PRO A 31 -2.20 -14.41 17.54
C PRO A 31 -1.10 -13.46 18.03
N GLY A 32 -1.50 -12.36 18.67
CA GLY A 32 -0.55 -11.39 19.18
C GLY A 32 0.03 -10.42 18.15
N SER A 33 -0.49 -10.41 16.93
CA SER A 33 -0.06 -9.42 15.93
C SER A 33 -0.34 -7.99 16.43
N ALA A 34 0.47 -7.04 15.97
CA ALA A 34 0.30 -5.63 16.34
C ALA A 34 -1.08 -5.11 15.92
N GLU A 35 -1.57 -5.56 14.78
CA GLU A 35 -2.87 -5.17 14.23
C GLU A 35 -4.03 -5.69 15.08
N ARG A 36 -3.92 -6.91 15.62
CA ARG A 36 -4.94 -7.45 16.54
C ARG A 36 -5.00 -6.68 17.85
N LEU A 37 -3.85 -6.26 18.35
CA LEU A 37 -3.76 -5.48 19.59
C LEU A 37 -4.24 -4.04 19.40
N ASP A 38 -3.91 -3.44 18.27
CA ASP A 38 -4.17 -2.03 17.98
C ASP A 38 -5.59 -1.80 17.43
N GLN A 39 -6.05 -2.71 16.56
CA GLN A 39 -7.34 -2.59 15.88
C GLN A 39 -8.11 -3.91 15.90
N PRO A 40 -8.56 -4.37 17.08
CA PRO A 40 -9.23 -5.67 17.20
C PRO A 40 -10.55 -5.73 16.42
N ASP A 41 -11.29 -4.64 16.31
CA ASP A 41 -12.56 -4.60 15.58
C ASP A 41 -12.37 -4.81 14.09
N LYS A 42 -11.35 -4.18 13.50
CA LYS A 42 -11.03 -4.35 12.08
C LYS A 42 -10.52 -5.75 11.78
N THR A 43 -9.74 -6.34 12.70
CA THR A 43 -9.27 -7.72 12.57
C THR A 43 -10.45 -8.69 12.58
N ARG A 44 -11.44 -8.49 13.46
CA ARG A 44 -12.66 -9.29 13.49
C ARG A 44 -13.48 -9.17 12.21
N GLN A 45 -13.57 -7.95 11.65
CA GLN A 45 -14.24 -7.72 10.37
C GLN A 45 -13.55 -8.48 9.23
N LEU A 46 -12.22 -8.52 9.23
CA LEU A 46 -11.45 -9.27 8.25
C LEU A 46 -11.71 -10.78 8.39
N GLU A 47 -11.69 -11.31 9.60
CA GLU A 47 -12.01 -12.72 9.88
C GLU A 47 -13.43 -13.07 9.45
N ALA A 48 -14.40 -12.20 9.72
CA ALA A 48 -15.78 -12.38 9.30
C ALA A 48 -15.91 -12.42 7.78
N ALA A 49 -15.21 -11.53 7.08
CA ALA A 49 -15.21 -11.51 5.61
C ALA A 49 -14.60 -12.79 5.03
N ILE A 50 -13.53 -13.31 5.63
CA ILE A 50 -12.91 -14.57 5.21
C ILE A 50 -13.86 -15.75 5.44
N SER A 51 -14.56 -15.78 6.59
CA SER A 51 -15.55 -16.82 6.90
C SER A 51 -16.75 -16.80 5.94
N ASP A 52 -17.16 -15.61 5.52
CA ASP A 52 -18.32 -15.42 4.64
C ASP A 52 -17.99 -15.72 3.17
N LYS A 53 -16.89 -15.17 2.66
CA LYS A 53 -16.54 -15.19 1.24
C LYS A 53 -15.43 -16.16 0.87
N GLY A 54 -14.65 -16.61 1.84
CA GLY A 54 -13.45 -17.41 1.63
C GLY A 54 -12.20 -16.57 1.49
N MET A 55 -11.05 -17.15 1.83
CA MET A 55 -9.74 -16.48 1.79
C MET A 55 -9.40 -15.99 0.39
N ASP A 56 -9.60 -16.82 -0.64
CA ASP A 56 -9.26 -16.50 -2.02
C ASP A 56 -10.05 -15.29 -2.53
N ALA A 57 -11.35 -15.21 -2.19
CA ALA A 57 -12.19 -14.09 -2.59
C ALA A 57 -11.78 -12.79 -1.91
N VAL A 58 -11.40 -12.84 -0.64
CA VAL A 58 -10.92 -11.67 0.11
C VAL A 58 -9.57 -11.19 -0.46
N VAL A 59 -8.65 -12.10 -0.73
CA VAL A 59 -7.35 -11.79 -1.34
C VAL A 59 -7.54 -11.15 -2.71
N GLU A 60 -8.40 -11.73 -3.55
CA GLU A 60 -8.69 -11.23 -4.90
C GLU A 60 -9.28 -9.81 -4.87
N SER A 61 -10.28 -9.60 -4.04
CA SER A 61 -10.94 -8.30 -3.89
C SER A 61 -9.98 -7.23 -3.37
N THR A 62 -9.19 -7.57 -2.37
CA THR A 62 -8.22 -6.66 -1.77
C THR A 62 -7.10 -6.32 -2.76
N ALA A 63 -6.57 -7.31 -3.45
CA ALA A 63 -5.51 -7.11 -4.44
C ALA A 63 -6.01 -6.25 -5.60
N TYR A 64 -7.24 -6.48 -6.08
CA TYR A 64 -7.85 -5.67 -7.13
C TYR A 64 -7.98 -4.20 -6.72
N THR A 65 -8.46 -3.96 -5.50
CA THR A 65 -8.60 -2.60 -4.97
C THR A 65 -7.26 -1.89 -4.89
N TRP A 66 -6.25 -2.55 -4.34
CA TRP A 66 -4.91 -1.96 -4.22
C TRP A 66 -4.23 -1.77 -5.56
N PHE A 67 -4.41 -2.71 -6.49
CA PHE A 67 -3.89 -2.57 -7.84
C PHE A 67 -4.42 -1.29 -8.51
N ASN A 68 -5.73 -1.07 -8.44
CA ASN A 68 -6.36 0.12 -9.02
C ASN A 68 -5.86 1.41 -8.35
N ARG A 69 -5.73 1.41 -7.02
CA ARG A 69 -5.22 2.57 -6.27
C ARG A 69 -3.77 2.88 -6.63
N LEU A 70 -2.93 1.87 -6.71
CA LEU A 70 -1.51 2.05 -7.07
C LEU A 70 -1.35 2.54 -8.50
N CYS A 71 -2.14 2.02 -9.43
CA CYS A 71 -2.14 2.49 -10.83
C CYS A 71 -2.57 3.96 -10.92
N ALA A 72 -3.60 4.35 -10.19
CA ALA A 72 -4.06 5.74 -10.15
C ALA A 72 -2.99 6.68 -9.59
N LEU A 73 -2.36 6.29 -8.49
CA LEU A 73 -1.29 7.07 -7.86
C LEU A 73 -0.07 7.17 -8.78
N ARG A 74 0.29 6.08 -9.45
CA ARG A 74 1.40 6.09 -10.42
C ARG A 74 1.10 7.02 -11.60
N PHE A 75 -0.14 7.02 -12.09
CA PHE A 75 -0.58 7.94 -13.13
C PHE A 75 -0.44 9.39 -12.66
N MET A 76 -0.87 9.70 -11.45
CA MET A 76 -0.74 11.04 -10.88
C MET A 76 0.73 11.46 -10.75
N ASP A 77 1.60 10.56 -10.33
CA ASP A 77 3.04 10.82 -10.27
C ASP A 77 3.62 11.14 -11.65
N ALA A 78 3.25 10.33 -12.66
CA ALA A 78 3.71 10.53 -14.04
C ALA A 78 3.25 11.85 -14.63
N LYS A 79 2.09 12.35 -14.21
CA LYS A 79 1.53 13.63 -14.65
C LYS A 79 1.97 14.82 -13.80
N GLY A 80 2.69 14.57 -12.70
CA GLY A 80 3.15 15.63 -11.81
C GLY A 80 2.03 16.34 -11.07
N TYR A 81 0.95 15.63 -10.73
CA TYR A 81 -0.20 16.20 -10.03
C TYR A 81 0.06 16.49 -8.57
N THR A 82 1.09 15.88 -7.99
CA THR A 82 1.49 16.11 -6.60
C THR A 82 2.88 16.72 -6.55
N PRO A 83 3.19 17.54 -5.52
CA PRO A 83 4.52 18.16 -5.38
C PRO A 83 5.64 17.12 -5.25
N VAL A 84 5.36 15.99 -4.60
CA VAL A 84 6.32 14.90 -4.41
C VAL A 84 5.67 13.61 -4.93
N PRO A 85 6.40 12.77 -5.68
CA PRO A 85 5.86 11.47 -6.09
C PRO A 85 5.43 10.62 -4.90
N VAL A 86 4.24 10.06 -4.99
CA VAL A 86 3.61 9.31 -3.87
C VAL A 86 4.07 7.85 -3.86
N VAL A 87 4.11 7.20 -5.04
CA VAL A 87 4.47 5.77 -5.14
C VAL A 87 5.75 5.54 -5.92
N THR A 88 6.27 6.55 -6.60
CA THR A 88 7.43 6.44 -7.48
C THR A 88 8.71 6.78 -6.72
N PRO A 89 9.71 5.88 -6.71
CA PRO A 89 11.04 6.20 -6.16
C PRO A 89 11.77 7.23 -7.04
N ARG A 90 12.67 7.98 -6.42
CA ARG A 90 13.65 8.79 -7.17
C ARG A 90 14.63 7.86 -7.89
N PRO A 91 15.32 8.33 -8.96
CA PRO A 91 16.31 7.51 -9.65
C PRO A 91 17.34 6.94 -8.67
N GLY A 92 17.58 5.62 -8.77
CA GLY A 92 18.51 4.91 -7.90
C GLY A 92 17.99 4.54 -6.52
N ALA A 93 16.77 4.94 -6.18
CA ALA A 93 16.12 4.59 -4.90
C ALA A 93 15.08 3.48 -5.09
N THR A 94 14.78 2.76 -4.01
CA THR A 94 13.75 1.71 -4.00
C THR A 94 12.50 2.13 -3.25
N GLN A 95 12.61 3.13 -2.38
CA GLN A 95 11.49 3.63 -1.57
C GLN A 95 10.78 4.78 -2.31
N PRO A 96 9.44 4.87 -2.26
CA PRO A 96 8.72 6.01 -2.82
C PRO A 96 9.25 7.34 -2.28
N ALA A 97 9.32 8.35 -3.15
CA ALA A 97 9.94 9.64 -2.81
C ALA A 97 9.30 10.30 -1.59
N ILE A 98 7.96 10.25 -1.48
CA ILE A 98 7.27 10.85 -0.34
C ILE A 98 7.62 10.18 0.99
N LEU A 99 7.82 8.86 1.00
CA LEU A 99 8.23 8.13 2.20
C LEU A 99 9.69 8.43 2.56
N ALA A 100 10.56 8.53 1.58
CA ALA A 100 11.95 8.91 1.80
C ALA A 100 12.06 10.31 2.41
N ASP A 101 11.29 11.27 1.89
CA ASP A 101 11.25 12.62 2.43
C ASP A 101 10.68 12.64 3.86
N ALA A 102 9.61 11.87 4.11
CA ALA A 102 9.01 11.77 5.44
C ALA A 102 9.99 11.19 6.46
N ALA A 103 10.76 10.18 6.08
CA ALA A 103 11.78 9.57 6.95
C ALA A 103 12.86 10.56 7.35
N GLN A 104 13.19 11.51 6.48
CA GLN A 104 14.17 12.56 6.74
C GLN A 104 13.57 13.80 7.39
N GLY A 105 12.27 13.81 7.65
CA GLY A 105 11.56 14.95 8.23
C GLY A 105 11.30 16.08 7.24
N VAL A 106 11.41 15.82 5.95
CA VAL A 106 11.14 16.80 4.90
C VAL A 106 9.68 16.69 4.48
N PHE A 107 8.91 17.74 4.71
CA PHE A 107 7.49 17.78 4.36
C PHE A 107 7.19 19.09 3.61
N ASP A 108 6.47 18.95 2.50
CA ASP A 108 5.97 20.11 1.77
C ASP A 108 4.70 20.62 2.46
N PRO A 109 4.68 21.88 2.93
CA PRO A 109 3.50 22.44 3.59
C PRO A 109 2.28 22.48 2.67
N ASP A 110 2.47 22.59 1.36
CA ASP A 110 1.38 22.61 0.38
C ASP A 110 0.76 21.23 0.16
N PHE A 111 1.40 20.15 0.60
CA PHE A 111 0.89 18.80 0.49
C PHE A 111 -0.20 18.48 1.51
N GLY A 112 -0.42 19.36 2.47
CA GLY A 112 -1.53 19.22 3.42
C GLY A 112 -1.29 18.23 4.57
N PHE A 113 -0.05 17.84 4.82
CA PHE A 113 0.26 17.01 5.99
C PHE A 113 0.11 17.82 7.27
N SER A 114 -0.83 17.41 8.13
CA SER A 114 -0.87 17.93 9.49
C SER A 114 0.31 17.41 10.30
N ARG A 115 0.65 18.13 11.37
CA ARG A 115 1.71 17.71 12.28
C ARG A 115 1.46 16.27 12.80
N LEU A 116 0.20 15.95 13.11
CA LEU A 116 -0.17 14.63 13.60
C LEU A 116 0.13 13.53 12.59
N VAL A 117 -0.20 13.75 11.32
CA VAL A 117 0.08 12.79 10.24
C VAL A 117 1.58 12.63 10.05
N ARG A 118 2.32 13.74 10.07
CA ARG A 118 3.79 13.74 9.96
C ARG A 118 4.42 12.90 11.06
N ASP A 119 4.04 13.13 12.31
CA ASP A 119 4.58 12.42 13.46
C ASP A 119 4.25 10.93 13.38
N ARG A 120 3.06 10.58 12.91
CA ARG A 120 2.64 9.19 12.72
C ARG A 120 3.48 8.49 11.64
N VAL A 121 3.71 9.14 10.51
CA VAL A 121 4.54 8.59 9.43
C VAL A 121 5.97 8.36 9.93
N GLN A 122 6.56 9.31 10.62
CA GLN A 122 7.91 9.18 11.17
C GLN A 122 7.98 8.04 12.20
N SER A 123 6.98 7.89 13.04
CA SER A 123 6.89 6.81 14.03
C SER A 123 6.89 5.42 13.34
N VAL A 124 6.13 5.27 12.27
CA VAL A 124 6.06 4.02 11.51
C VAL A 124 7.39 3.71 10.83
N LEU A 125 8.06 4.72 10.26
CA LEU A 125 9.32 4.54 9.55
C LEU A 125 10.51 4.32 10.50
N ALA A 126 10.46 4.87 11.70
CA ALA A 126 11.50 4.71 12.71
C ALA A 126 11.40 3.39 13.49
N GLY A 127 10.21 2.80 13.51
CA GLY A 127 9.97 1.50 14.13
C GLY A 127 10.39 0.35 13.25
#